data_2312d4e5097195e0203e2495a2be27de
#
_entry.id   2312d4e5097195e0203e2495a2be27de
#
_cell.length_a   1.000
_cell.length_b   1.000
_cell.length_c   1.000
_cell.angle_alpha   90.00
_cell.angle_beta   90.00
_cell.angle_gamma   90.00
#
_symmetry.space_group_name_H-M   'P 1'
#
loop_
_entity.id
_entity.type
_entity.pdbx_description
1 polymer ?
#
loop_
_entity_poly.entity_id
_entity_poly.type
_entity_poly.pdbx_seq_one_letter_code
_entity_poly.pdbx_strand_id
1 'polypeptide(L)'
;MDKKSTNNNIKIKNKRATFEYFLVETLTAGIVLTGTEIKSIRGGKASLADSYCSFKGNELFVIGMHIAEYAQGTYNNHDPKRDRKLLLNARELRKLKNKVQEKGFTIVPVMLFINENGLAKLDIALARGKHYYDKRETLKTKDSKRELERMERY
;
A
#
# COMPACT_ATOMS: atom_id res chain seq x y z
N MET A 1 29.05 11.11 -3.94
CA MET A 1 27.90 11.62 -4.28
C MET A 1 27.14 10.80 -5.24
N ASP A 2 27.77 10.09 -6.04
CA ASP A 2 27.08 9.21 -6.91
C ASP A 2 26.22 8.24 -6.15
N LYS A 3 26.65 7.89 -4.96
CA LYS A 3 25.89 7.01 -4.15
C LYS A 3 24.53 7.53 -3.84
N LYS A 4 24.42 8.84 -3.67
CA LYS A 4 23.14 9.41 -3.38
C LYS A 4 22.20 9.27 -4.53
N SER A 5 22.70 9.52 -5.71
CA SER A 5 21.86 9.40 -6.88
C SER A 5 21.37 7.99 -7.02
N THR A 6 22.26 7.05 -6.79
CA THR A 6 21.89 5.66 -6.89
C THR A 6 20.80 5.32 -5.91
N ASN A 7 20.94 5.81 -4.69
CA ASN A 7 19.98 5.50 -3.65
C ASN A 7 18.62 6.11 -3.93
N ASN A 8 18.60 7.23 -4.63
CA ASN A 8 17.33 7.89 -4.93
C ASN A 8 16.59 7.25 -6.09
N ASN A 9 17.14 6.21 -6.67
CA ASN A 9 16.47 5.50 -7.74
C ASN A 9 15.72 4.27 -7.27
N ILE A 10 15.67 4.07 -5.98
CA ILE A 10 14.99 2.90 -5.41
C ILE A 10 13.49 3.02 -5.64
N LYS A 11 12.92 1.96 -6.20
CA LYS A 11 11.48 1.84 -6.39
C LYS A 11 11.08 0.41 -6.10
N ILE A 12 10.31 0.22 -5.06
CA ILE A 12 9.86 -1.10 -4.65
C ILE A 12 8.37 -1.20 -4.93
N LYS A 13 8.00 -2.01 -5.91
CA LYS A 13 6.62 -2.11 -6.35
C LYS A 13 5.88 -3.24 -5.65
N ASN A 14 4.59 -3.05 -5.50
CA ASN A 14 3.70 -4.08 -4.99
C ASN A 14 2.95 -4.66 -6.18
N LYS A 15 3.50 -5.70 -6.77
CA LYS A 15 2.90 -6.28 -7.97
C LYS A 15 1.53 -6.87 -7.70
N ARG A 16 1.31 -7.35 -6.48
CA ARG A 16 0.02 -7.94 -6.14
C ARG A 16 -1.09 -6.91 -6.09
N ALA A 17 -0.75 -5.65 -5.86
CA ALA A 17 -1.76 -4.60 -5.78
C ALA A 17 -2.52 -4.48 -7.09
N THR A 18 -1.82 -4.44 -8.21
CA THR A 18 -2.50 -4.32 -9.50
C THR A 18 -3.12 -5.64 -9.93
N PHE A 19 -2.61 -6.73 -9.41
CA PHE A 19 -3.11 -8.05 -9.76
C PHE A 19 -4.39 -8.40 -9.02
N GLU A 20 -4.48 -8.04 -7.76
CA GLU A 20 -5.61 -8.41 -6.91
C GLU A 20 -6.64 -7.32 -6.73
N TYR A 21 -6.33 -6.09 -7.13
CA TYR A 21 -7.21 -4.95 -6.89
C TYR A 21 -7.37 -4.09 -8.11
N PHE A 22 -8.57 -3.50 -8.22
CA PHE A 22 -8.78 -2.40 -9.15
C PHE A 22 -8.41 -1.13 -8.39
N LEU A 23 -7.44 -0.40 -8.90
CA LEU A 23 -6.99 0.83 -8.26
C LEU A 23 -7.87 1.97 -8.73
N VAL A 24 -8.59 2.58 -7.79
CA VAL A 24 -9.55 3.62 -8.10
C VAL A 24 -8.90 4.99 -8.11
N GLU A 25 -8.06 5.24 -7.12
CA GLU A 25 -7.41 6.54 -6.98
C GLU A 25 -6.08 6.32 -6.29
N THR A 26 -5.03 6.97 -6.79
CA THR A 26 -3.68 6.83 -6.24
C THR A 26 -3.23 8.14 -5.62
N LEU A 27 -2.57 8.06 -4.47
CA LEU A 27 -2.06 9.20 -3.74
C LEU A 27 -0.64 8.90 -3.30
N THR A 28 0.16 9.94 -3.17
CA THR A 28 1.52 9.80 -2.65
C THR A 28 1.54 10.29 -1.22
N ALA A 29 1.96 9.43 -0.31
CA ALA A 29 2.02 9.75 1.11
C ALA A 29 3.46 9.80 1.57
N GLY A 30 3.72 10.66 2.56
CA GLY A 30 4.98 10.55 3.29
C GLY A 30 4.89 9.38 4.23
N ILE A 31 6.03 8.87 4.67
CA ILE A 31 6.05 7.74 5.59
C ILE A 31 7.06 8.03 6.70
N VAL A 32 6.65 7.79 7.94
CA VAL A 32 7.50 8.04 9.10
C VAL A 32 8.39 6.83 9.33
N LEU A 33 9.69 7.03 9.18
CA LEU A 33 10.67 5.94 9.26
C LEU A 33 11.77 6.29 10.24
N THR A 34 12.40 5.25 10.78
CA THR A 34 13.62 5.42 11.58
C THR A 34 14.83 5.44 10.64
N GLY A 35 15.99 5.78 11.21
CA GLY A 35 17.21 5.82 10.41
C GLY A 35 17.59 4.48 9.82
N THR A 36 17.46 3.42 10.59
CA THR A 36 17.81 2.09 10.09
C THR A 36 16.82 1.63 9.02
N GLU A 37 15.57 2.05 9.13
CA GLU A 37 14.59 1.71 8.10
C GLU A 37 14.93 2.36 6.76
N ILE A 38 15.29 3.64 6.80
CA ILE A 38 15.60 4.33 5.55
C ILE A 38 16.86 3.74 4.91
N LYS A 39 17.82 3.34 5.73
CA LYS A 39 19.04 2.73 5.19
C LYS A 39 18.77 1.39 4.54
N SER A 40 17.89 0.60 5.12
CA SER A 40 17.50 -0.66 4.51
C SER A 40 16.74 -0.45 3.20
N ILE A 41 15.89 0.55 3.17
CA ILE A 41 15.15 0.86 1.93
C ILE A 41 16.11 1.29 0.84
N ARG A 42 17.12 2.07 1.18
CA ARG A 42 18.11 2.48 0.18
C ARG A 42 18.87 1.29 -0.38
N GLY A 43 18.99 0.23 0.39
CA GLY A 43 19.59 -0.99 -0.09
C GLY A 43 18.61 -1.91 -0.80
N GLY A 44 17.37 -1.47 -0.98
CA GLY A 44 16.37 -2.27 -1.65
C GLY A 44 15.81 -3.40 -0.81
N LYS A 45 15.98 -3.34 0.50
CA LYS A 45 15.64 -4.45 1.38
C LYS A 45 14.31 -4.23 2.07
N ALA A 46 13.27 -4.07 1.30
CA ALA A 46 11.92 -3.91 1.80
C ALA A 46 10.96 -4.60 0.86
N SER A 47 9.80 -4.96 1.38
CA SER A 47 8.77 -5.64 0.60
C SER A 47 7.40 -5.12 0.98
N LEU A 48 6.57 -4.93 -0.01
CA LEU A 48 5.18 -4.52 0.19
C LEU A 48 4.23 -5.70 0.12
N ALA A 49 4.74 -6.91 -0.06
CA ALA A 49 3.88 -8.09 -0.16
C ALA A 49 3.09 -8.26 1.14
N ASP A 50 1.82 -8.56 1.00
CA ASP A 50 0.92 -8.81 2.13
C ASP A 50 0.75 -7.60 3.05
N SER A 51 1.05 -6.40 2.56
CA SER A 51 0.83 -5.19 3.33
C SER A 51 -0.47 -4.52 2.91
N TYR A 52 -0.98 -3.70 3.78
CA TYR A 52 -2.19 -2.94 3.52
C TYR A 52 -2.17 -1.69 4.40
N CYS A 53 -3.09 -0.77 4.13
CA CYS A 53 -3.17 0.45 4.91
C CYS A 53 -4.46 0.46 5.70
N SER A 54 -4.40 0.94 6.92
CA SER A 54 -5.56 0.96 7.80
C SER A 54 -5.53 2.20 8.68
N PHE A 55 -6.71 2.69 9.02
CA PHE A 55 -6.83 3.82 9.92
C PHE A 55 -6.79 3.36 11.36
N LYS A 56 -6.07 4.10 12.18
CA LYS A 56 -6.13 3.97 13.63
C LYS A 56 -6.54 5.34 14.14
N GLY A 57 -7.82 5.46 14.50
CA GLY A 57 -8.38 6.77 14.79
C GLY A 57 -8.43 7.59 13.52
N ASN A 58 -7.80 8.75 13.54
CA ASN A 58 -7.77 9.62 12.37
C ASN A 58 -6.45 9.55 11.61
N GLU A 59 -5.59 8.60 11.97
CA GLU A 59 -4.28 8.47 11.34
C GLU A 59 -4.23 7.21 10.50
N LEU A 60 -3.52 7.30 9.38
CA LEU A 60 -3.39 6.18 8.46
C LEU A 60 -2.03 5.53 8.63
N PHE A 61 -2.02 4.20 8.70
CA PHE A 61 -0.80 3.42 8.85
C PHE A 61 -0.70 2.38 7.76
N VAL A 62 0.53 2.08 7.35
CA VAL A 62 0.78 0.92 6.52
C VAL A 62 1.17 -0.22 7.45
N ILE A 63 0.49 -1.35 7.28
CA ILE A 63 0.61 -2.50 8.17
C ILE A 63 1.11 -3.68 7.37
N GLY A 64 2.05 -4.42 7.95
CA GLY A 64 2.57 -5.62 7.30
C GLY A 64 3.68 -5.38 6.31
N MET A 65 4.09 -4.13 6.11
CA MET A 65 5.21 -3.85 5.24
C MET A 65 6.51 -4.28 5.91
N HIS A 66 7.29 -5.07 5.21
CA HIS A 66 8.54 -5.59 5.74
C HIS A 66 9.71 -4.71 5.31
N ILE A 67 10.49 -4.25 6.29
CA ILE A 67 11.75 -3.57 6.02
C ILE A 67 12.80 -4.34 6.81
N ALA A 68 13.75 -4.95 6.12
CA ALA A 68 14.75 -5.78 6.76
C ALA A 68 15.56 -4.96 7.77
N GLU A 69 16.03 -5.63 8.80
CA GLU A 69 16.93 -4.97 9.73
C GLU A 69 18.16 -4.53 8.97
N TYR A 70 18.68 -3.36 9.36
CA TYR A 70 19.87 -2.85 8.73
C TYR A 70 21.06 -3.66 9.24
N ALA A 71 21.78 -4.28 8.32
CA ALA A 71 22.84 -5.22 8.69
C ALA A 71 23.88 -4.61 9.61
N GLN A 72 24.14 -3.33 9.45
CA GLN A 72 25.12 -2.64 10.25
C GLN A 72 24.53 -1.94 11.47
N GLY A 73 23.21 -2.09 11.67
CA GLY A 73 22.61 -1.61 12.90
C GLY A 73 22.88 -2.61 13.99
N THR A 74 22.78 -2.13 15.22
CA THR A 74 23.01 -3.02 16.35
C THR A 74 21.71 -3.21 17.07
N TYR A 75 21.72 -3.12 18.39
CA TYR A 75 20.49 -3.29 19.17
C TYR A 75 19.52 -2.11 19.01
N ASN A 76 19.92 -1.08 18.28
CA ASN A 76 19.03 0.03 18.00
C ASN A 76 18.25 -0.16 16.70
N ASN A 77 18.27 -1.34 16.15
CA ASN A 77 17.56 -1.61 14.92
C ASN A 77 16.06 -1.60 15.12
N HIS A 78 15.32 -1.56 14.01
CA HIS A 78 13.88 -1.48 14.05
C HIS A 78 13.25 -2.88 13.95
N ASP A 79 11.97 -2.96 14.29
CA ASP A 79 11.19 -4.17 14.06
C ASP A 79 10.85 -4.23 12.58
N PRO A 80 11.18 -5.31 11.88
CA PRO A 80 10.95 -5.38 10.42
C PRO A 80 9.51 -5.15 9.99
N LYS A 81 8.55 -5.52 10.79
CA LYS A 81 7.14 -5.36 10.42
C LYS A 81 6.40 -4.35 11.27
N ARG A 82 7.08 -3.37 11.76
CA ARG A 82 6.48 -2.30 12.55
C ARG A 82 5.41 -1.56 11.73
N ASP A 83 4.31 -1.20 12.36
CA ASP A 83 3.32 -0.34 11.71
C ASP A 83 3.92 1.04 11.53
N ARG A 84 3.74 1.61 10.35
CA ARG A 84 4.35 2.89 10.05
C ARG A 84 3.30 3.90 9.63
N LYS A 85 3.41 5.09 10.22
CA LYS A 85 2.42 6.13 9.97
C LYS A 85 2.65 6.77 8.61
N LEU A 86 1.56 7.03 7.91
CA LEU A 86 1.60 7.72 6.64
C LEU A 86 1.17 9.15 6.82
N LEU A 87 1.79 10.05 6.05
CA LEU A 87 1.54 11.47 6.16
C LEU A 87 0.82 11.97 4.92
N LEU A 88 -0.38 12.44 5.13
CA LEU A 88 -1.23 13.04 4.09
C LEU A 88 -1.88 14.27 4.69
N ASN A 89 -2.38 15.17 3.84
CA ASN A 89 -3.05 16.33 4.38
C ASN A 89 -4.43 15.92 4.90
N ALA A 90 -5.04 16.80 5.70
CA ALA A 90 -6.29 16.48 6.37
C ALA A 90 -7.42 16.17 5.40
N ARG A 91 -7.43 16.87 4.26
CA ARG A 91 -8.47 16.66 3.26
C ARG A 91 -8.35 15.27 2.65
N GLU A 92 -7.13 14.86 2.33
CA GLU A 92 -6.89 13.53 1.76
C GLU A 92 -7.25 12.45 2.75
N LEU A 93 -6.90 12.64 4.01
CA LEU A 93 -7.23 11.64 5.04
C LEU A 93 -8.73 11.48 5.21
N ARG A 94 -9.46 12.61 5.23
CA ARG A 94 -10.90 12.54 5.37
C ARG A 94 -11.54 11.82 4.19
N LYS A 95 -11.07 12.14 2.99
CA LYS A 95 -11.61 11.53 1.79
C LYS A 95 -11.41 10.01 1.81
N LEU A 96 -10.22 9.58 2.15
CA LEU A 96 -9.93 8.15 2.20
C LEU A 96 -10.72 7.46 3.30
N LYS A 97 -10.82 8.10 4.45
CA LYS A 97 -11.54 7.49 5.56
C LYS A 97 -13.02 7.30 5.21
N ASN A 98 -13.61 8.28 4.55
CA ASN A 98 -14.99 8.13 4.13
C ASN A 98 -15.16 7.01 3.12
N LYS A 99 -14.24 6.91 2.19
CA LYS A 99 -14.34 5.89 1.15
C LYS A 99 -14.16 4.48 1.67
N VAL A 100 -13.27 4.26 2.63
CA VAL A 100 -13.06 2.89 3.12
C VAL A 100 -14.23 2.40 3.95
N GLN A 101 -15.14 3.28 4.33
CA GLN A 101 -16.36 2.83 5.00
C GLN A 101 -17.35 2.22 4.03
N GLU A 102 -17.16 2.44 2.74
CA GLU A 102 -18.01 1.83 1.72
C GLU A 102 -17.56 0.40 1.48
N LYS A 103 -18.53 -0.45 1.24
CA LYS A 103 -18.26 -1.87 1.07
C LYS A 103 -17.35 -2.13 -0.13
N GLY A 104 -16.35 -2.94 0.07
CA GLY A 104 -15.46 -3.34 -1.01
C GLY A 104 -14.25 -2.47 -1.22
N PHE A 105 -14.17 -1.35 -0.51
CA PHE A 105 -13.00 -0.47 -0.65
C PHE A 105 -11.97 -0.73 0.44
N THR A 106 -10.71 -0.64 0.05
CA THR A 106 -9.60 -0.72 0.98
C THR A 106 -8.49 0.19 0.45
N ILE A 107 -7.44 0.34 1.23
CA ILE A 107 -6.28 1.12 0.80
C ILE A 107 -5.09 0.20 0.77
N VAL A 108 -4.39 0.15 -0.35
CA VAL A 108 -3.23 -0.74 -0.50
C VAL A 108 -2.01 0.07 -0.92
N PRO A 109 -0.82 -0.32 -0.46
CA PRO A 109 0.40 0.34 -0.92
C PRO A 109 0.73 -0.18 -2.31
N VAL A 110 1.16 0.73 -3.15
CA VAL A 110 1.45 0.41 -4.56
C VAL A 110 2.95 0.42 -4.82
N MET A 111 3.64 1.43 -4.33
CA MET A 111 5.07 1.55 -4.57
C MET A 111 5.73 2.37 -3.48
N LEU A 112 6.84 1.85 -2.99
CA LEU A 112 7.69 2.56 -2.04
C LEU A 112 8.89 3.08 -2.82
N PHE A 113 9.19 4.36 -2.67
CA PHE A 113 10.30 4.93 -3.42
C PHE A 113 10.96 6.05 -2.63
N ILE A 114 12.15 6.44 -3.07
CA ILE A 114 12.86 7.56 -2.49
C ILE A 114 12.88 8.67 -3.53
N ASN A 115 12.39 9.85 -3.15
CA ASN A 115 12.29 10.94 -4.11
C ASN A 115 13.63 11.64 -4.27
N GLU A 116 13.67 12.67 -5.12
CA GLU A 116 14.92 13.35 -5.43
C GLU A 116 15.52 14.05 -4.21
N ASN A 117 14.71 14.34 -3.22
CA ASN A 117 15.22 14.97 -2.00
C ASN A 117 15.69 13.94 -0.97
N GLY A 118 15.69 12.68 -1.31
CA GLY A 118 16.14 11.63 -0.42
C GLY A 118 15.11 11.20 0.60
N LEU A 119 13.84 11.60 0.43
CA LEU A 119 12.78 11.24 1.35
C LEU A 119 12.03 10.02 0.85
N ALA A 120 11.71 9.11 1.76
CA ALA A 120 10.91 7.95 1.38
C ALA A 120 9.46 8.36 1.25
N LYS A 121 8.83 7.89 0.18
CA LYS A 121 7.43 8.13 -0.10
C LYS A 121 6.76 6.82 -0.44
N LEU A 122 5.48 6.73 -0.14
CA LEU A 122 4.71 5.54 -0.44
C LEU A 122 3.50 5.92 -1.26
N ASP A 123 3.42 5.39 -2.47
CA ASP A 123 2.23 5.54 -3.28
C ASP A 123 1.21 4.54 -2.76
N ILE A 124 0.04 5.04 -2.43
CA ILE A 124 -1.06 4.21 -1.95
C ILE A 124 -2.25 4.41 -2.86
N ALA A 125 -3.15 3.45 -2.87
CA ALA A 125 -4.31 3.52 -3.72
C ALA A 125 -5.55 3.10 -2.99
N LEU A 126 -6.63 3.84 -3.22
CA LEU A 126 -7.96 3.39 -2.86
C LEU A 126 -8.32 2.32 -3.86
N ALA A 127 -8.71 1.16 -3.40
CA ALA A 127 -8.82 0.00 -4.27
C ALA A 127 -10.02 -0.86 -3.94
N ARG A 128 -10.44 -1.63 -4.93
CA ARG A 128 -11.48 -2.64 -4.77
C ARG A 128 -10.89 -3.98 -5.15
N GLY A 129 -11.24 -5.02 -4.40
CA GLY A 129 -10.70 -6.34 -4.69
C GLY A 129 -11.22 -6.89 -6.00
N LYS A 130 -10.33 -7.33 -6.86
CA LYS A 130 -10.72 -7.98 -8.11
C LYS A 130 -11.43 -9.28 -7.84
N HIS A 131 -11.03 -9.92 -6.77
CA HIS A 131 -11.67 -11.17 -6.38
C HIS A 131 -13.18 -11.00 -6.20
N TYR A 132 -13.58 -9.88 -5.60
CA TYR A 132 -14.98 -9.57 -5.40
C TYR A 132 -15.68 -9.40 -6.75
N TYR A 133 -15.07 -8.71 -7.68
CA TYR A 133 -15.62 -8.51 -9.01
C TYR A 133 -15.61 -9.80 -9.80
N ASP A 134 -14.51 -10.52 -9.75
CA ASP A 134 -14.39 -11.77 -10.49
C ASP A 134 -15.44 -12.76 -10.07
N LYS A 135 -15.71 -12.82 -8.79
CA LYS A 135 -16.72 -13.72 -8.28
C LYS A 135 -18.09 -13.38 -8.85
N ARG A 136 -18.42 -12.11 -8.92
CA ARG A 136 -19.70 -11.69 -9.48
C ARG A 136 -19.77 -12.02 -10.95
N GLU A 137 -18.73 -11.78 -11.68
CA GLU A 137 -18.72 -12.09 -13.10
C GLU A 137 -18.77 -13.57 -13.37
N THR A 138 -18.08 -14.32 -12.55
CA THR A 138 -18.11 -15.76 -12.67
C THR A 138 -19.52 -16.29 -12.49
N LEU A 139 -20.23 -15.77 -11.52
CA LEU A 139 -21.60 -16.16 -11.29
C LEU A 139 -22.46 -15.82 -12.47
N LYS A 140 -22.28 -14.64 -13.03
CA LYS A 140 -23.02 -14.23 -14.20
C LYS A 140 -22.74 -15.14 -15.38
N THR A 141 -21.51 -15.53 -15.53
CA THR A 141 -21.11 -16.36 -16.65
C THR A 141 -21.62 -17.77 -16.52
N LYS A 142 -21.53 -18.31 -15.33
CA LYS A 142 -21.94 -19.68 -15.11
C LYS A 142 -23.45 -19.89 -15.19
N ASP A 143 -24.17 -18.92 -14.69
CA ASP A 143 -25.62 -19.07 -14.60
C ASP A 143 -26.27 -18.77 -15.94
N SER A 144 -27.42 -19.33 -16.12
CA SER A 144 -28.21 -19.01 -17.29
C SER A 144 -28.66 -17.57 -17.16
N LYS A 145 -29.18 -17.04 -18.22
CA LYS A 145 -29.65 -15.67 -18.20
C LYS A 145 -30.71 -15.42 -17.17
N ARG A 146 -31.51 -16.40 -16.89
CA ARG A 146 -32.51 -16.21 -15.88
C ARG A 146 -31.91 -16.06 -14.50
N GLU A 147 -30.78 -16.71 -14.28
CA GLU A 147 -30.10 -16.58 -13.01
C GLU A 147 -29.29 -15.31 -12.94
N LEU A 148 -28.87 -14.82 -14.07
CA LEU A 148 -28.10 -13.61 -14.16
C LEU A 148 -28.78 -12.48 -13.46
N GLU A 149 -30.03 -12.26 -13.70
CA GLU A 149 -30.76 -11.18 -13.07
C GLU A 149 -30.79 -11.33 -11.58
N ARG A 150 -30.95 -12.54 -11.12
CA ARG A 150 -30.98 -12.76 -9.70
C ARG A 150 -29.62 -12.49 -9.09
N MET A 151 -28.55 -12.83 -9.79
CA MET A 151 -27.21 -12.62 -9.30
C MET A 151 -26.85 -11.16 -9.23
N GLU A 152 -27.39 -10.36 -10.10
CA GLU A 152 -27.09 -8.95 -10.11
C GLU A 152 -27.58 -8.23 -8.88
N ARG A 153 -28.42 -8.85 -8.10
CA ARG A 153 -28.91 -8.24 -6.87
C ARG A 153 -27.93 -8.37 -5.72
N TYR A 154 -26.88 -9.11 -5.89
CA TYR A 154 -25.91 -9.32 -4.83
C TYR A 154 -24.87 -8.21 -4.74
#